data_bcf62e35ae0f54df3e138c2f6fc75a22
#
_entry.id   bcf62e35ae0f54df3e138c2f6fc75a22
#
_cell.length_a   1.000
_cell.length_b   1.000
_cell.length_c   1.000
_cell.angle_alpha   90.00
_cell.angle_beta   90.00
_cell.angle_gamma   90.00
#
_symmetry.space_group_name_H-M   'P 1'
#
loop_
_entity.id
_entity.type
_entity.pdbx_description
1 polymer ?
#
loop_
_entity_poly.entity_id
_entity_poly.type
_entity_poly.pdbx_seq_one_letter_code
_entity_poly.pdbx_strand_id
1 'polypeptide(L)'
;MLPVHAASAAPLAPVTTALRAMFGTDALPGLAAGLVVPDEAGWAPATTLTSGAQVPELLSSAVRLWGGTPHASAAVAWKAYSYWAALPVVLGWAVARRVPLLDADAALVHFADPRTLITLGLRRSTPIAVLPNDPLALSGLPQVRVLADEQALLTALRGTLLDAHLSPVIAAIQGEVRIGTRTLLGSVASGIAHGVLRAADSLPGSAVEAVDTLLGALDLADLVELVPGRNGEPTVQRRTCCLAFTLPAPKVCQGCCIRSS
;
A
#
# COMPACT_ATOMS: atom_id res chain seq x y z
N MET A 1 -42.25 -3.26 -14.91
CA MET A 1 -41.22 -4.01 -14.11
C MET A 1 -39.87 -3.60 -14.66
N LEU A 2 -39.24 -2.59 -14.06
CA LEU A 2 -37.88 -2.20 -14.40
C LEU A 2 -36.94 -3.23 -13.78
N PRO A 3 -35.90 -3.71 -14.48
CA PRO A 3 -34.93 -4.60 -13.87
C PRO A 3 -34.19 -3.81 -12.82
N VAL A 4 -34.33 -4.23 -11.56
CA VAL A 4 -33.44 -3.88 -10.47
C VAL A 4 -32.14 -4.61 -10.75
N HIS A 5 -31.40 -4.21 -11.77
CA HIS A 5 -29.95 -4.35 -11.76
C HIS A 5 -29.45 -3.30 -10.76
N ALA A 6 -29.54 -3.67 -9.48
CA ALA A 6 -28.63 -3.15 -8.51
C ALA A 6 -27.25 -3.20 -9.20
N ALA A 7 -26.66 -2.03 -9.42
CA ALA A 7 -25.25 -1.94 -9.72
C ALA A 7 -24.59 -2.72 -8.58
N SER A 8 -24.15 -3.95 -8.88
CA SER A 8 -23.31 -4.73 -8.00
C SER A 8 -22.13 -3.81 -7.77
N ALA A 9 -22.15 -3.11 -6.65
CA ALA A 9 -21.14 -2.11 -6.35
C ALA A 9 -19.81 -2.85 -6.51
N ALA A 10 -18.99 -2.39 -7.44
CA ALA A 10 -17.73 -3.05 -7.70
C ALA A 10 -17.06 -3.28 -6.35
N PRO A 11 -16.59 -4.49 -6.03
CA PRO A 11 -16.16 -4.84 -4.66
C PRO A 11 -15.20 -3.81 -4.03
N LEU A 12 -14.40 -3.14 -4.87
CA LEU A 12 -13.43 -2.11 -4.48
C LEU A 12 -13.97 -0.66 -4.58
N ALA A 13 -15.26 -0.45 -4.86
CA ALA A 13 -15.82 0.90 -4.94
C ALA A 13 -15.58 1.76 -3.69
N PRO A 14 -15.65 1.24 -2.45
CA PRO A 14 -15.28 2.03 -1.27
C PRO A 14 -13.84 2.51 -1.28
N VAL A 15 -12.91 1.67 -1.76
CA VAL A 15 -11.47 2.01 -1.86
C VAL A 15 -11.25 3.10 -2.90
N THR A 16 -11.81 2.95 -4.10
CA THR A 16 -11.66 3.95 -5.18
C THR A 16 -12.29 5.29 -4.80
N THR A 17 -13.41 5.27 -4.08
CA THR A 17 -14.06 6.48 -3.55
C THR A 17 -13.17 7.17 -2.51
N ALA A 18 -12.59 6.44 -1.57
CA ALA A 18 -11.68 6.99 -0.58
C ALA A 18 -10.41 7.57 -1.23
N LEU A 19 -9.81 6.86 -2.19
CA LEU A 19 -8.66 7.35 -2.94
C LEU A 19 -8.98 8.65 -3.69
N ARG A 20 -10.13 8.73 -4.35
CA ARG A 20 -10.59 9.97 -5.00
C ARG A 20 -10.75 11.13 -4.00
N ALA A 21 -11.34 10.87 -2.85
CA ALA A 21 -11.48 11.88 -1.79
C ALA A 21 -10.11 12.36 -1.28
N MET A 22 -9.17 11.43 -1.07
CA MET A 22 -7.82 11.74 -0.59
C MET A 22 -6.97 12.56 -1.56
N PHE A 23 -7.08 12.28 -2.85
CA PHE A 23 -6.18 12.86 -3.86
C PHE A 23 -6.85 13.88 -4.79
N GLY A 24 -8.17 14.00 -4.75
CA GLY A 24 -8.94 14.90 -5.62
C GLY A 24 -8.95 14.51 -7.10
N THR A 25 -8.48 13.31 -7.44
CA THR A 25 -8.35 12.81 -8.81
C THR A 25 -8.42 11.29 -8.86
N ASP A 26 -8.85 10.75 -10.00
CA ASP A 26 -8.81 9.31 -10.30
C ASP A 26 -7.46 8.87 -10.91
N ALA A 27 -6.68 9.81 -11.42
CA ALA A 27 -5.37 9.54 -12.02
C ALA A 27 -4.28 9.64 -10.94
N LEU A 28 -3.94 8.51 -10.35
CA LEU A 28 -2.89 8.43 -9.31
C LEU A 28 -1.57 7.96 -9.95
N PRO A 29 -0.43 8.64 -9.65
CA PRO A 29 0.83 8.34 -10.33
C PRO A 29 1.40 6.95 -10.05
N GLY A 30 0.94 6.28 -9.00
CA GLY A 30 1.44 4.96 -8.59
C GLY A 30 0.39 3.84 -8.62
N LEU A 31 -0.85 4.12 -9.07
CA LEU A 31 -1.91 3.13 -9.15
C LEU A 31 -2.58 3.14 -10.53
N ALA A 32 -2.95 1.97 -11.03
CA ALA A 32 -3.78 1.84 -12.21
C ALA A 32 -5.13 2.53 -12.02
N ALA A 33 -5.67 3.12 -13.07
CA ALA A 33 -6.99 3.73 -13.05
C ALA A 33 -8.05 2.70 -12.63
N GLY A 34 -8.81 3.01 -11.60
CA GLY A 34 -9.82 2.11 -11.04
C GLY A 34 -9.25 0.89 -10.30
N LEU A 35 -7.96 0.85 -10.03
CA LEU A 35 -7.19 -0.19 -9.33
C LEU A 35 -7.03 -1.50 -10.10
N VAL A 36 -8.09 -2.02 -10.71
CA VAL A 36 -8.07 -3.31 -11.43
C VAL A 36 -7.60 -3.09 -12.86
N VAL A 37 -6.60 -3.85 -13.28
CA VAL A 37 -6.07 -3.82 -14.64
C VAL A 37 -7.01 -4.59 -15.57
N PRO A 38 -7.65 -3.92 -16.56
CA PRO A 38 -8.59 -4.59 -17.45
C PRO A 38 -7.90 -5.47 -18.51
N ASP A 39 -6.71 -5.06 -18.95
CA ASP A 39 -5.86 -5.75 -19.91
C ASP A 39 -4.43 -5.80 -19.36
N GLU A 40 -3.92 -7.00 -19.13
CA GLU A 40 -2.60 -7.23 -18.53
C GLU A 40 -1.44 -7.08 -19.54
N ALA A 41 -1.72 -6.75 -20.82
CA ALA A 41 -0.67 -6.53 -21.81
C ALA A 41 0.29 -5.41 -21.34
N GLY A 42 1.60 -5.72 -21.28
CA GLY A 42 2.63 -4.81 -20.78
C GLY A 42 2.76 -4.75 -19.26
N TRP A 43 1.90 -5.42 -18.50
CA TRP A 43 2.03 -5.57 -17.06
C TRP A 43 2.77 -6.86 -16.72
N ALA A 44 3.51 -6.84 -15.62
CA ALA A 44 4.14 -8.02 -15.05
C ALA A 44 3.58 -8.28 -13.64
N PRO A 45 3.47 -9.54 -13.19
CA PRO A 45 3.13 -9.81 -11.79
C PRO A 45 4.29 -9.38 -10.88
N ALA A 46 3.98 -8.91 -9.67
CA ALA A 46 5.00 -8.51 -8.70
C ALA A 46 5.88 -9.68 -8.23
N THR A 47 5.57 -10.92 -8.62
CA THR A 47 6.47 -12.07 -8.49
C THR A 47 7.81 -11.86 -9.21
N THR A 48 7.86 -11.01 -10.23
CA THR A 48 9.11 -10.58 -10.88
C THR A 48 9.99 -9.71 -9.97
N LEU A 49 9.40 -9.00 -9.02
CA LEU A 49 10.13 -8.28 -7.97
C LEU A 49 10.54 -9.21 -6.83
N THR A 50 9.66 -10.12 -6.40
CA THR A 50 9.98 -11.07 -5.31
C THR A 50 11.06 -12.06 -5.71
N SER A 51 11.15 -12.42 -7.00
CA SER A 51 12.24 -13.24 -7.55
C SER A 51 13.54 -12.47 -7.80
N GLY A 52 13.52 -11.14 -7.65
CA GLY A 52 14.66 -10.27 -7.96
C GLY A 52 14.78 -9.86 -9.44
N ALA A 53 14.05 -10.50 -10.36
CA ALA A 53 14.21 -10.30 -11.80
C ALA A 53 14.01 -8.83 -12.25
N GLN A 54 13.07 -8.09 -11.65
CA GLN A 54 12.81 -6.68 -11.96
C GLN A 54 13.27 -5.70 -10.87
N VAL A 55 13.97 -6.15 -9.84
CA VAL A 55 14.54 -5.24 -8.83
C VAL A 55 15.55 -4.27 -9.43
N PRO A 56 16.46 -4.68 -10.35
CA PRO A 56 17.36 -3.73 -11.03
C PRO A 56 16.59 -2.62 -11.79
N GLU A 57 15.46 -2.94 -12.43
CA GLU A 57 14.64 -1.93 -13.12
C GLU A 57 13.97 -0.96 -12.13
N LEU A 58 13.46 -1.45 -11.00
CA LEU A 58 12.92 -0.62 -9.92
C LEU A 58 13.97 0.36 -9.39
N LEU A 59 15.18 -0.12 -9.12
CA LEU A 59 16.28 0.70 -8.59
C LEU A 59 16.79 1.71 -9.63
N SER A 60 16.96 1.30 -10.90
CA SER A 60 17.39 2.21 -11.97
C SER A 60 16.36 3.30 -12.24
N SER A 61 15.07 2.99 -12.17
CA SER A 61 13.99 3.98 -12.25
C SER A 61 14.07 5.01 -11.12
N ALA A 62 14.39 4.59 -9.90
CA ALA A 62 14.60 5.50 -8.79
C ALA A 62 15.82 6.41 -8.99
N VAL A 63 16.92 5.87 -9.51
CA VAL A 63 18.12 6.66 -9.83
C VAL A 63 17.81 7.69 -10.92
N ARG A 64 17.06 7.32 -11.97
CA ARG A 64 16.61 8.25 -13.01
C ARG A 64 15.76 9.40 -12.47
N LEU A 65 14.86 9.10 -11.52
CA LEU A 65 13.91 10.08 -10.97
C LEU A 65 14.51 10.99 -9.91
N TRP A 66 15.39 10.47 -9.06
CA TRP A 66 15.84 11.18 -7.86
C TRP A 66 17.35 11.27 -7.72
N GLY A 67 18.12 10.51 -8.47
CA GLY A 67 19.55 10.38 -8.29
C GLY A 67 19.92 9.76 -6.92
N GLY A 68 21.15 10.05 -6.46
CA GLY A 68 21.61 9.66 -5.14
C GLY A 68 22.44 8.38 -5.12
N THR A 69 22.82 7.99 -3.91
CA THR A 69 23.54 6.73 -3.69
C THR A 69 22.62 5.53 -3.89
N PRO A 70 23.15 4.33 -4.18
CA PRO A 70 22.34 3.11 -4.29
C PRO A 70 21.42 2.89 -3.07
N HIS A 71 21.90 3.17 -1.86
CA HIS A 71 21.13 3.05 -0.62
C HIS A 71 19.95 4.04 -0.56
N ALA A 72 20.19 5.31 -0.91
CA ALA A 72 19.15 6.34 -0.90
C ALA A 72 18.09 6.03 -1.96
N SER A 73 18.52 5.66 -3.17
CA SER A 73 17.63 5.31 -4.28
C SER A 73 16.78 4.09 -3.95
N ALA A 74 17.39 3.03 -3.40
CA ALA A 74 16.67 1.83 -2.97
C ALA A 74 15.65 2.14 -1.86
N ALA A 75 16.03 2.94 -0.85
CA ALA A 75 15.12 3.31 0.23
C ALA A 75 13.90 4.11 -0.27
N VAL A 76 14.10 5.03 -1.21
CA VAL A 76 13.02 5.86 -1.74
C VAL A 76 12.17 5.09 -2.75
N ALA A 77 12.78 4.23 -3.57
CA ALA A 77 12.06 3.30 -4.44
C ALA A 77 11.12 2.40 -3.62
N TRP A 78 11.67 1.78 -2.59
CA TRP A 78 10.90 0.95 -1.68
C TRP A 78 9.78 1.72 -0.99
N LYS A 79 10.06 2.94 -0.48
CA LYS A 79 9.05 3.78 0.15
C LYS A 79 7.86 4.06 -0.78
N ALA A 80 8.13 4.36 -2.05
CA ALA A 80 7.09 4.64 -3.03
C ALA A 80 6.32 3.35 -3.40
N TYR A 81 7.05 2.26 -3.67
CA TYR A 81 6.45 0.97 -3.99
C TYR A 81 5.53 0.47 -2.88
N SER A 82 6.07 0.36 -1.65
CA SER A 82 5.33 -0.17 -0.51
C SER A 82 4.12 0.68 -0.12
N TYR A 83 4.19 2.00 -0.30
CA TYR A 83 3.06 2.89 -0.09
C TYR A 83 1.90 2.56 -1.04
N TRP A 84 2.17 2.49 -2.34
CA TRP A 84 1.14 2.23 -3.34
C TRP A 84 0.60 0.79 -3.26
N ALA A 85 1.44 -0.18 -2.92
CA ALA A 85 1.00 -1.57 -2.72
C ALA A 85 0.10 -1.72 -1.47
N ALA A 86 0.46 -1.07 -0.36
CA ALA A 86 -0.30 -1.18 0.88
C ALA A 86 -1.62 -0.40 0.83
N LEU A 87 -1.66 0.75 0.14
CA LEU A 87 -2.76 1.71 0.23
C LEU A 87 -4.13 1.11 -0.10
N PRO A 88 -4.36 0.39 -1.23
CA PRO A 88 -5.68 -0.20 -1.51
C PRO A 88 -6.09 -1.28 -0.51
N VAL A 89 -5.14 -1.99 0.07
CA VAL A 89 -5.39 -3.07 1.03
C VAL A 89 -5.83 -2.51 2.37
N VAL A 90 -5.06 -1.55 2.91
CA VAL A 90 -5.36 -0.95 4.22
C VAL A 90 -6.60 -0.07 4.17
N LEU A 91 -6.84 0.64 3.07
CA LEU A 91 -8.07 1.39 2.88
C LEU A 91 -9.29 0.47 2.72
N GLY A 92 -9.13 -0.64 2.03
CA GLY A 92 -10.20 -1.64 1.90
C GLY A 92 -10.65 -2.16 3.27
N TRP A 93 -9.71 -2.47 4.14
CA TRP A 93 -10.01 -2.83 5.53
C TRP A 93 -10.60 -1.65 6.31
N ALA A 94 -9.95 -0.49 6.28
CA ALA A 94 -10.32 0.65 7.13
C ALA A 94 -11.69 1.23 6.79
N VAL A 95 -12.04 1.33 5.50
CA VAL A 95 -13.28 1.97 5.04
C VAL A 95 -14.47 1.02 5.06
N ALA A 96 -14.28 -0.25 4.70
CA ALA A 96 -15.39 -1.15 4.41
C ALA A 96 -15.22 -2.59 4.91
N ARG A 97 -14.13 -2.94 5.58
CA ARG A 97 -13.78 -4.34 5.92
C ARG A 97 -13.79 -5.26 4.69
N ARG A 98 -13.38 -4.71 3.52
CA ARG A 98 -13.22 -5.42 2.25
C ARG A 98 -11.75 -5.40 1.85
N VAL A 99 -11.05 -6.49 2.08
CA VAL A 99 -9.60 -6.57 1.89
C VAL A 99 -9.26 -7.24 0.57
N PRO A 100 -8.70 -6.54 -0.42
CA PRO A 100 -8.05 -7.21 -1.54
C PRO A 100 -6.86 -8.01 -1.04
N LEU A 101 -6.86 -9.31 -1.28
CA LEU A 101 -5.77 -10.22 -0.88
C LEU A 101 -4.63 -10.07 -1.89
N LEU A 102 -3.74 -9.12 -1.61
CA LEU A 102 -2.72 -8.66 -2.54
C LEU A 102 -1.37 -9.35 -2.28
N ASP A 103 -1.30 -10.63 -2.62
CA ASP A 103 -0.02 -11.31 -2.75
C ASP A 103 0.74 -10.86 -4.01
N ALA A 104 1.96 -11.34 -4.21
CA ALA A 104 2.79 -10.90 -5.33
C ALA A 104 2.27 -11.36 -6.71
N ASP A 105 1.44 -12.41 -6.78
CA ASP A 105 0.82 -12.82 -8.04
C ASP A 105 -0.40 -11.94 -8.38
N ALA A 106 -1.17 -11.55 -7.39
CA ALA A 106 -2.34 -10.69 -7.54
C ALA A 106 -1.98 -9.22 -7.85
N ALA A 107 -0.79 -8.79 -7.46
CA ALA A 107 -0.27 -7.46 -7.76
C ALA A 107 0.39 -7.42 -9.14
N LEU A 108 -0.03 -6.46 -9.97
CA LEU A 108 0.57 -6.18 -11.28
C LEU A 108 1.41 -4.91 -11.21
N VAL A 109 2.55 -4.90 -11.89
CA VAL A 109 3.49 -3.78 -11.96
C VAL A 109 3.78 -3.38 -13.40
N HIS A 110 3.98 -2.07 -13.62
CA HIS A 110 4.25 -1.49 -14.92
C HIS A 110 5.26 -0.35 -14.82
N PHE A 111 6.31 -0.37 -15.66
CA PHE A 111 7.44 0.57 -15.62
C PHE A 111 7.49 1.56 -16.80
N ALA A 112 6.44 1.66 -17.61
CA ALA A 112 6.52 2.36 -18.89
C ALA A 112 6.57 3.89 -18.83
N ASP A 113 6.06 4.54 -17.78
CA ASP A 113 6.13 6.01 -17.68
C ASP A 113 7.43 6.45 -16.99
N PRO A 114 8.37 7.10 -17.71
CA PRO A 114 9.63 7.55 -17.13
C PRO A 114 9.47 8.65 -16.06
N ARG A 115 8.28 9.25 -15.94
CA ARG A 115 7.96 10.26 -14.90
C ARG A 115 7.46 9.65 -13.59
N THR A 116 7.10 8.39 -13.61
CA THR A 116 6.69 7.62 -12.43
C THR A 116 7.71 6.53 -12.13
N LEU A 117 7.86 6.18 -10.85
CA LEU A 117 8.73 5.07 -10.48
C LEU A 117 8.20 3.75 -11.04
N ILE A 118 6.92 3.50 -10.77
CA ILE A 118 6.22 2.27 -11.06
C ILE A 118 4.72 2.54 -10.89
N THR A 119 3.90 1.90 -11.69
CA THR A 119 2.45 1.87 -11.50
C THR A 119 2.05 0.47 -11.04
N LEU A 120 1.24 0.38 -10.00
CA LEU A 120 0.67 -0.87 -9.49
C LEU A 120 -0.80 -0.98 -9.88
N GLY A 121 -1.22 -2.22 -10.14
CA GLY A 121 -2.62 -2.56 -10.36
C GLY A 121 -2.95 -3.90 -9.74
N LEU A 122 -4.23 -4.18 -9.62
CA LEU A 122 -4.74 -5.46 -9.15
C LEU A 122 -5.16 -6.30 -10.35
N ARG A 123 -4.81 -7.57 -10.33
CA ARG A 123 -5.32 -8.55 -11.28
C ARG A 123 -6.84 -8.67 -11.12
N ARG A 124 -7.57 -8.85 -12.21
CA ARG A 124 -9.05 -9.01 -12.16
C ARG A 124 -9.51 -10.18 -11.27
N SER A 125 -8.69 -11.21 -11.17
CA SER A 125 -8.94 -12.38 -10.32
C SER A 125 -8.56 -12.19 -8.86
N THR A 126 -8.01 -11.02 -8.47
CA THR A 126 -7.58 -10.76 -7.08
C THR A 126 -8.72 -11.08 -6.11
N PRO A 127 -8.53 -11.99 -5.16
CA PRO A 127 -9.57 -12.31 -4.18
C PRO A 127 -9.81 -11.12 -3.24
N ILE A 128 -11.07 -10.93 -2.85
CA ILE A 128 -11.48 -9.89 -1.91
C ILE A 128 -12.10 -10.57 -0.71
N ALA A 129 -11.44 -10.46 0.42
CA ALA A 129 -11.92 -10.97 1.69
C ALA A 129 -12.93 -10.00 2.31
N VAL A 130 -14.04 -10.55 2.82
CA VAL A 130 -15.14 -9.82 3.45
C VAL A 130 -15.62 -10.56 4.69
N LEU A 131 -16.35 -9.86 5.57
CA LEU A 131 -17.02 -10.45 6.73
C LEU A 131 -18.36 -11.07 6.34
N PRO A 132 -18.94 -11.98 7.15
CA PRO A 132 -20.20 -12.65 6.83
C PRO A 132 -21.41 -11.69 6.71
N ASN A 133 -21.36 -10.52 7.36
CA ASN A 133 -22.39 -9.49 7.31
C ASN A 133 -22.23 -8.51 6.14
N ASP A 134 -21.17 -8.62 5.33
CA ASP A 134 -21.01 -7.81 4.12
C ASP A 134 -22.01 -8.28 3.03
N PRO A 135 -22.72 -7.36 2.34
CA PRO A 135 -23.61 -7.75 1.22
C PRO A 135 -22.92 -8.58 0.13
N LEU A 136 -21.62 -8.41 -0.08
CA LEU A 136 -20.85 -9.21 -1.04
C LEU A 136 -20.73 -10.68 -0.65
N ALA A 137 -20.89 -11.04 0.63
CA ALA A 137 -20.86 -12.42 1.08
C ALA A 137 -21.92 -13.29 0.39
N LEU A 138 -23.05 -12.68 0.00
CA LEU A 138 -24.17 -13.33 -0.68
C LEU A 138 -24.14 -13.15 -2.21
N SER A 139 -23.13 -12.46 -2.74
CA SER A 139 -23.10 -12.08 -4.17
C SER A 139 -22.85 -13.24 -5.13
N GLY A 140 -22.28 -14.34 -4.66
CA GLY A 140 -21.84 -15.46 -5.51
C GLY A 140 -20.65 -15.13 -6.42
N LEU A 141 -20.00 -13.97 -6.24
CA LEU A 141 -18.84 -13.59 -7.05
C LEU A 141 -17.64 -14.50 -6.73
N PRO A 142 -16.98 -15.09 -7.73
CA PRO A 142 -15.94 -16.09 -7.52
C PRO A 142 -14.69 -15.54 -6.81
N GLN A 143 -14.44 -14.23 -6.90
CA GLN A 143 -13.35 -13.57 -6.21
C GLN A 143 -13.64 -13.22 -4.75
N VAL A 144 -14.89 -13.31 -4.28
CA VAL A 144 -15.23 -13.00 -2.89
C VAL A 144 -14.87 -14.18 -1.98
N ARG A 145 -14.20 -13.88 -0.87
CA ARG A 145 -13.85 -14.82 0.20
C ARG A 145 -14.45 -14.35 1.49
N VAL A 146 -15.40 -15.11 2.03
CA VAL A 146 -16.02 -14.82 3.33
C VAL A 146 -15.13 -15.39 4.42
N LEU A 147 -14.67 -14.53 5.34
CA LEU A 147 -13.87 -14.90 6.50
C LEU A 147 -14.71 -14.78 7.77
N ALA A 148 -14.38 -15.60 8.77
CA ALA A 148 -15.24 -15.79 9.94
C ALA A 148 -15.43 -14.50 10.77
N ASP A 149 -14.36 -13.73 10.93
CA ASP A 149 -14.31 -12.56 11.80
C ASP A 149 -13.20 -11.57 11.39
N GLU A 150 -13.10 -10.48 12.12
CA GLU A 150 -12.11 -9.42 11.85
C GLU A 150 -10.68 -9.88 12.08
N GLN A 151 -10.43 -10.79 13.01
CA GLN A 151 -9.11 -11.34 13.25
C GLN A 151 -8.63 -12.18 12.06
N ALA A 152 -9.52 -13.00 11.50
CA ALA A 152 -9.25 -13.75 10.28
C ALA A 152 -8.98 -12.82 9.09
N LEU A 153 -9.72 -11.67 9.00
CA LEU A 153 -9.52 -10.68 7.96
C LEU A 153 -8.14 -9.99 8.06
N LEU A 154 -7.72 -9.61 9.26
CA LEU A 154 -6.41 -9.03 9.52
C LEU A 154 -5.27 -10.04 9.30
N THR A 155 -5.48 -11.31 9.67
CA THR A 155 -4.53 -12.39 9.41
C THR A 155 -4.34 -12.61 7.92
N ALA A 156 -5.43 -12.61 7.13
CA ALA A 156 -5.36 -12.74 5.68
C ALA A 156 -4.69 -11.51 5.03
N LEU A 157 -4.95 -10.30 5.54
CA LEU A 157 -4.29 -9.07 5.13
C LEU A 157 -2.76 -9.19 5.33
N ARG A 158 -2.32 -9.58 6.53
CA ARG A 158 -0.91 -9.78 6.83
C ARG A 158 -0.29 -10.82 5.93
N GLY A 159 -0.90 -12.01 5.86
CA GLY A 159 -0.38 -13.13 5.09
C GLY A 159 -0.17 -12.81 3.61
N THR A 160 -1.10 -12.07 3.00
CA THR A 160 -1.00 -11.72 1.58
C THR A 160 -0.12 -10.48 1.34
N LEU A 161 -0.39 -9.36 2.02
CA LEU A 161 0.34 -8.12 1.80
C LEU A 161 1.77 -8.17 2.33
N LEU A 162 1.96 -8.57 3.60
CA LEU A 162 3.28 -8.50 4.22
C LEU A 162 4.11 -9.76 3.92
N ASP A 163 3.57 -10.94 4.23
CA ASP A 163 4.37 -12.16 4.23
C ASP A 163 4.59 -12.71 2.81
N ALA A 164 3.56 -12.70 1.95
CA ALA A 164 3.63 -13.22 0.58
C ALA A 164 3.99 -12.18 -0.49
N HIS A 165 4.04 -10.89 -0.16
CA HIS A 165 4.34 -9.84 -1.13
C HIS A 165 5.51 -8.94 -0.67
N LEU A 166 5.31 -8.10 0.35
CA LEU A 166 6.29 -7.07 0.70
C LEU A 166 7.60 -7.65 1.27
N SER A 167 7.53 -8.68 2.11
CA SER A 167 8.73 -9.28 2.72
C SER A 167 9.65 -9.95 1.70
N PRO A 168 9.16 -10.74 0.72
CA PRO A 168 9.99 -11.24 -0.36
C PRO A 168 10.64 -10.13 -1.22
N VAL A 169 9.93 -9.03 -1.51
CA VAL A 169 10.53 -7.89 -2.24
C VAL A 169 11.62 -7.21 -1.39
N ILE A 170 11.43 -7.08 -0.06
CA ILE A 170 12.49 -6.61 0.84
C ILE A 170 13.74 -7.48 0.68
N ALA A 171 13.60 -8.80 0.75
CA ALA A 171 14.72 -9.72 0.62
C ALA A 171 15.42 -9.59 -0.75
N ALA A 172 14.66 -9.42 -1.83
CA ALA A 172 15.20 -9.21 -3.17
C ALA A 172 15.97 -7.88 -3.29
N ILE A 173 15.45 -6.78 -2.72
CA ILE A 173 16.17 -5.49 -2.66
C ILE A 173 17.46 -5.61 -1.85
N GLN A 174 17.46 -6.36 -0.75
CA GLN A 174 18.63 -6.59 0.10
C GLN A 174 19.70 -7.45 -0.60
N GLY A 175 19.30 -8.26 -1.56
CA GLY A 175 20.23 -8.96 -2.46
C GLY A 175 21.04 -8.03 -3.35
N GLU A 176 20.47 -6.87 -3.74
CA GLU A 176 21.13 -5.87 -4.59
C GLU A 176 21.82 -4.76 -3.80
N VAL A 177 21.25 -4.36 -2.66
CA VAL A 177 21.76 -3.22 -1.88
C VAL A 177 21.74 -3.53 -0.38
N ARG A 178 22.86 -3.26 0.31
CA ARG A 178 22.93 -3.39 1.77
C ARG A 178 22.06 -2.34 2.46
N ILE A 179 20.83 -2.69 2.81
CA ILE A 179 19.90 -1.84 3.53
C ILE A 179 19.21 -2.63 4.65
N GLY A 180 19.07 -2.05 5.83
CA GLY A 180 18.48 -2.74 6.98
C GLY A 180 16.98 -3.01 6.83
N THR A 181 16.53 -4.21 7.18
CA THR A 181 15.10 -4.61 7.17
C THR A 181 14.24 -3.62 7.95
N ARG A 182 14.68 -3.17 9.13
CA ARG A 182 13.95 -2.19 9.96
C ARG A 182 13.72 -0.86 9.24
N THR A 183 14.67 -0.39 8.41
CA THR A 183 14.51 0.82 7.57
C THR A 183 13.40 0.64 6.53
N LEU A 184 13.37 -0.53 5.89
CA LEU A 184 12.37 -0.86 4.87
C LEU A 184 10.99 -1.06 5.49
N LEU A 185 10.87 -1.84 6.56
CA LEU A 185 9.61 -2.03 7.29
C LEU A 185 9.08 -0.71 7.88
N GLY A 186 9.96 0.18 8.34
CA GLY A 186 9.55 1.50 8.81
C GLY A 186 8.95 2.39 7.70
N SER A 187 9.29 2.14 6.44
CA SER A 187 8.62 2.79 5.31
C SER A 187 7.23 2.23 5.08
N VAL A 188 7.03 0.92 5.24
CA VAL A 188 5.69 0.29 5.21
C VAL A 188 4.81 0.85 6.32
N ALA A 189 5.27 0.78 7.58
CA ALA A 189 4.53 1.30 8.74
C ALA A 189 4.12 2.77 8.57
N SER A 190 5.08 3.60 8.17
CA SER A 190 4.83 5.03 7.92
C SER A 190 3.86 5.25 6.75
N GLY A 191 3.95 4.45 5.68
CA GLY A 191 3.05 4.53 4.54
C GLY A 191 1.61 4.18 4.91
N ILE A 192 1.42 3.12 5.68
CA ILE A 192 0.11 2.70 6.21
C ILE A 192 -0.48 3.79 7.10
N ALA A 193 0.26 4.26 8.11
CA ALA A 193 -0.22 5.28 9.03
C ALA A 193 -0.60 6.58 8.30
N HIS A 194 0.25 7.08 7.39
CA HIS A 194 -0.07 8.26 6.59
C HIS A 194 -1.28 8.05 5.67
N GLY A 195 -1.41 6.87 5.05
CA GLY A 195 -2.53 6.56 4.16
C GLY A 195 -3.86 6.56 4.90
N VAL A 196 -3.91 5.92 6.07
CA VAL A 196 -5.13 5.83 6.90
C VAL A 196 -5.49 7.19 7.50
N LEU A 197 -4.53 7.93 8.07
CA LEU A 197 -4.80 9.28 8.60
C LEU A 197 -5.29 10.24 7.53
N ARG A 198 -4.74 10.16 6.32
CA ARG A 198 -5.18 10.99 5.20
C ARG A 198 -6.60 10.67 4.72
N ALA A 199 -7.07 9.45 4.95
CA ALA A 199 -8.41 9.01 4.62
C ALA A 199 -9.41 9.20 5.77
N ALA A 200 -9.06 9.89 6.85
CA ALA A 200 -9.86 9.99 8.08
C ALA A 200 -11.33 10.34 7.83
N ASP A 201 -11.61 11.30 6.94
CA ASP A 201 -12.97 11.73 6.59
C ASP A 201 -13.79 10.64 5.85
N SER A 202 -13.12 9.60 5.33
CA SER A 202 -13.76 8.48 4.63
C SER A 202 -13.96 7.26 5.54
N LEU A 203 -13.46 7.29 6.77
CA LEU A 203 -13.52 6.16 7.69
C LEU A 203 -14.82 6.18 8.52
N PRO A 204 -15.39 4.99 8.82
CA PRO A 204 -16.57 4.89 9.69
C PRO A 204 -16.25 5.10 11.18
N GLY A 205 -14.98 5.25 11.56
CA GLY A 205 -14.52 5.37 12.94
C GLY A 205 -13.20 6.11 13.07
N SER A 206 -12.51 5.92 14.19
CA SER A 206 -11.25 6.61 14.50
C SER A 206 -10.12 6.17 13.57
N ALA A 207 -9.49 7.13 12.88
CA ALA A 207 -8.30 6.87 12.07
C ALA A 207 -7.10 6.44 12.94
N VAL A 208 -7.00 6.94 14.17
CA VAL A 208 -5.95 6.55 15.12
C VAL A 208 -6.09 5.07 15.49
N GLU A 209 -7.29 4.66 15.89
CA GLU A 209 -7.56 3.25 16.24
C GLU A 209 -7.35 2.32 15.03
N ALA A 210 -7.71 2.77 13.82
CA ALA A 210 -7.48 2.01 12.61
C ALA A 210 -5.97 1.84 12.31
N VAL A 211 -5.16 2.88 12.52
CA VAL A 211 -3.69 2.79 12.41
C VAL A 211 -3.13 1.82 13.42
N ASP A 212 -3.51 1.95 14.70
CA ASP A 212 -3.01 1.09 15.78
C ASP A 212 -3.36 -0.38 15.53
N THR A 213 -4.60 -0.66 15.11
CA THR A 213 -5.06 -2.01 14.76
C THR A 213 -4.27 -2.61 13.60
N LEU A 214 -4.10 -1.87 12.51
CA LEU A 214 -3.36 -2.34 11.34
C LEU A 214 -1.89 -2.58 11.64
N LEU A 215 -1.24 -1.62 12.32
CA LEU A 215 0.17 -1.76 12.66
C LEU A 215 0.40 -2.88 13.69
N GLY A 216 -0.51 -3.07 14.62
CA GLY A 216 -0.49 -4.21 15.56
C GLY A 216 -0.63 -5.55 14.84
N ALA A 217 -1.59 -5.67 13.93
CA ALA A 217 -1.82 -6.89 13.15
C ALA A 217 -0.62 -7.25 12.25
N LEU A 218 0.11 -6.24 11.77
CA LEU A 218 1.31 -6.42 10.92
C LEU A 218 2.61 -6.54 11.72
N ASP A 219 2.59 -6.39 13.05
CA ASP A 219 3.78 -6.36 13.91
C ASP A 219 4.75 -5.21 13.54
N LEU A 220 4.21 -4.03 13.25
CA LEU A 220 4.95 -2.84 12.82
C LEU A 220 4.75 -1.63 13.74
N ALA A 221 4.04 -1.78 14.86
CA ALA A 221 3.66 -0.68 15.76
C ALA A 221 4.87 0.04 16.37
N ASP A 222 6.00 -0.65 16.55
CA ASP A 222 7.22 -0.07 17.11
C ASP A 222 8.02 0.82 16.14
N LEU A 223 7.60 0.91 14.86
CA LEU A 223 8.34 1.61 13.80
C LEU A 223 7.87 3.05 13.56
N VAL A 224 6.72 3.41 14.10
CA VAL A 224 6.16 4.77 14.05
C VAL A 224 5.47 5.09 15.37
N GLU A 225 5.20 6.38 15.57
CA GLU A 225 4.43 6.90 16.69
C GLU A 225 3.45 7.93 16.15
N LEU A 226 2.23 7.95 16.65
CA LEU A 226 1.28 9.02 16.38
C LEU A 226 1.46 10.13 17.41
N VAL A 227 1.78 11.31 16.96
CA VAL A 227 2.01 12.49 17.81
C VAL A 227 1.09 13.64 17.39
N PRO A 228 0.75 14.57 18.28
CA PRO A 228 0.01 15.76 17.91
C PRO A 228 0.79 16.59 16.85
N GLY A 229 0.16 16.90 15.73
CA GLY A 229 0.67 17.85 14.76
C GLY A 229 0.45 19.30 15.18
N ARG A 230 0.86 20.25 14.34
CA ARG A 230 0.76 21.70 14.64
C ARG A 230 -0.68 22.19 14.91
N ASN A 231 -1.67 21.53 14.33
CA ASN A 231 -3.10 21.86 14.49
C ASN A 231 -3.80 20.96 15.50
N GLY A 232 -3.06 20.16 16.30
CA GLY A 232 -3.63 19.16 17.18
C GLY A 232 -4.04 17.85 16.51
N GLU A 233 -4.10 17.81 15.18
CA GLU A 233 -4.40 16.58 14.42
C GLU A 233 -3.27 15.56 14.55
N PRO A 234 -3.59 14.26 14.60
CA PRO A 234 -2.57 13.22 14.69
C PRO A 234 -1.67 13.22 13.45
N THR A 235 -0.38 13.13 13.67
CA THR A 235 0.63 13.01 12.61
C THR A 235 1.59 11.88 12.90
N VAL A 236 2.26 11.37 11.87
CA VAL A 236 3.15 10.21 11.96
C VAL A 236 4.56 10.66 12.25
N GLN A 237 5.10 10.30 13.41
CA GLN A 237 6.52 10.39 13.74
C GLN A 237 7.20 9.05 13.44
N ARG A 238 8.18 9.05 12.54
CA ARG A 238 8.94 7.84 12.17
C ARG A 238 10.02 7.54 13.21
N ARG A 239 10.20 6.26 13.51
CA ARG A 239 11.33 5.77 14.32
C ARG A 239 12.48 5.20 13.48
N THR A 240 12.35 5.28 12.15
CA THR A 240 13.36 4.83 11.19
C THR A 240 13.61 5.88 10.11
N CYS A 241 14.84 5.98 9.62
CA CYS A 241 15.20 6.90 8.56
C CYS A 241 14.84 6.32 7.17
N CYS A 242 14.27 7.12 6.26
CA CYS A 242 14.02 6.74 4.88
C CYS A 242 15.14 7.16 3.91
N LEU A 243 16.23 7.71 4.41
CA LEU A 243 17.40 8.21 3.66
C LEU A 243 17.10 9.31 2.62
N ALA A 244 15.86 9.78 2.49
CA ALA A 244 15.49 10.78 1.47
C ALA A 244 16.22 12.14 1.64
N PHE A 245 16.77 12.43 2.84
CA PHE A 245 17.60 13.62 3.08
C PHE A 245 18.98 13.54 2.43
N THR A 246 19.43 12.34 2.03
CA THR A 246 20.74 12.12 1.37
C THR A 246 20.66 12.15 -0.16
N LEU A 247 19.47 12.40 -0.72
CA LEU A 247 19.30 12.59 -2.16
C LEU A 247 19.96 13.91 -2.61
N PRO A 248 20.35 14.04 -3.90
CA PRO A 248 20.86 15.29 -4.46
C PRO A 248 19.92 16.48 -4.25
N ALA A 249 18.60 16.26 -4.34
CA ALA A 249 17.58 17.20 -3.89
C ALA A 249 16.99 16.68 -2.54
N PRO A 250 17.55 17.09 -1.39
CA PRO A 250 17.19 16.52 -0.09
C PRO A 250 15.72 16.70 0.23
N LYS A 251 15.06 15.63 0.67
CA LYS A 251 13.68 15.64 1.13
C LYS A 251 13.60 15.23 2.59
N VAL A 252 13.04 16.11 3.42
CA VAL A 252 12.81 15.83 4.84
C VAL A 252 11.33 15.63 5.07
N CYS A 253 10.94 14.45 5.53
CA CYS A 253 9.55 14.13 5.85
C CYS A 253 9.03 14.98 7.02
N GLN A 254 7.73 15.22 7.09
CA GLN A 254 7.11 15.96 8.20
C GLN A 254 7.39 15.25 9.54
N GLY A 255 7.25 13.96 9.67
CA GLY A 255 7.60 13.17 10.85
C GLY A 255 8.98 12.50 10.74
N CYS A 256 10.03 13.25 10.38
CA CYS A 256 11.37 12.70 10.20
C CYS A 256 12.04 12.39 11.54
N CYS A 257 12.56 11.17 11.71
CA CYS A 257 13.28 10.74 12.91
C CYS A 257 14.60 11.51 13.18
N ILE A 258 15.13 12.26 12.19
CA ILE A 258 16.36 13.06 12.33
C ILE A 258 16.05 14.45 12.87
N ARG A 259 14.83 14.94 12.73
CA ARG A 259 14.36 16.17 13.37
C ARG A 259 13.82 15.82 14.74
N SER A 260 14.67 15.81 15.74
CA SER A 260 14.20 16.03 17.11
C SER A 260 13.59 17.43 17.16
N SER A 261 12.38 17.52 17.59
CA SER A 261 11.70 18.77 17.97
C SER A 261 12.52 19.53 18.98
#